data_631b939fea1e9be6e80c948b9185cf56
#
_entry.id   631b939fea1e9be6e80c948b9185cf56
#
_cell.length_a   1.000
_cell.length_b   1.000
_cell.length_c   1.000
_cell.angle_alpha   90.00
_cell.angle_beta   90.00
_cell.angle_gamma   90.00
#
_symmetry.space_group_name_H-M   'P 1'
#
loop_
_entity.id
_entity.type
_entity.pdbx_description
1 polymer ?
#
loop_
_entity_poly.entity_id
_entity_poly.type
_entity_poly.pdbx_seq_one_letter_code
_entity_poly.pdbx_strand_id
1 'polypeptide(L)'
;MPNNRNNIFVDPRGEYYHDAYPAQQQEPPGLESRMQPRPDTGEESYRGHGRLLGRKALITGGDSGIGRAVAIAFAREGADIAVNYLPAEQPDAASLRTLLDGEGSRLTLLPGDLSDEQSCRRIVRDAVRALDGLDTLVLNAGTQHAVKEIAHLS
;
A
#
# COMPACT_ATOMS: atom_id res chain seq x y z
N MET A 1 6.65 5.83 -23.71
CA MET A 1 8.01 6.27 -24.11
C MET A 1 8.99 5.16 -23.80
N PRO A 2 9.91 4.75 -24.67
CA PRO A 2 10.86 3.69 -24.35
C PRO A 2 11.82 4.17 -23.27
N ASN A 3 11.83 3.49 -22.16
CA ASN A 3 12.71 3.73 -21.02
C ASN A 3 14.16 3.38 -21.44
N ASN A 4 14.95 4.39 -21.75
CA ASN A 4 16.38 4.20 -22.11
C ASN A 4 17.21 4.00 -20.84
N ARG A 5 17.30 2.75 -20.39
CA ARG A 5 17.98 2.32 -19.14
C ARG A 5 19.52 2.47 -19.15
N ASN A 6 20.07 3.09 -20.18
CA ASN A 6 21.53 3.32 -20.30
C ASN A 6 21.98 4.69 -19.79
N ASN A 7 21.09 5.53 -19.31
CA ASN A 7 21.46 6.84 -18.81
C ASN A 7 21.59 6.81 -17.29
N ILE A 8 22.84 6.74 -16.80
CA ILE A 8 23.18 6.72 -15.37
C ILE A 8 22.82 8.03 -14.66
N PHE A 9 22.57 9.10 -15.44
CA PHE A 9 22.24 10.43 -14.94
C PHE A 9 20.92 10.91 -15.58
N VAL A 10 19.79 10.51 -14.98
CA VAL A 10 18.48 11.08 -15.32
C VAL A 10 18.27 12.30 -14.45
N ASP A 11 17.81 13.41 -15.03
CA ASP A 11 17.40 14.58 -14.26
C ASP A 11 16.16 14.21 -13.42
N PRO A 12 16.26 14.16 -12.08
CA PRO A 12 15.16 13.72 -11.23
C PRO A 12 13.95 14.65 -11.30
N ARG A 13 14.13 15.89 -11.79
CA ARG A 13 13.03 16.84 -11.95
C ARG A 13 12.08 16.46 -13.09
N GLY A 14 12.52 15.65 -14.04
CA GLY A 14 11.71 15.17 -15.16
C GLY A 14 11.29 13.70 -15.05
N GLU A 15 11.65 13.00 -13.99
CA GLU A 15 11.41 11.56 -13.83
C GLU A 15 9.98 11.26 -13.38
N TYR A 16 9.41 12.14 -12.56
CA TYR A 16 8.07 11.97 -12.00
C TYR A 16 7.08 12.98 -12.57
N TYR A 17 5.80 12.73 -12.33
CA TYR A 17 4.75 13.67 -12.71
C TYR A 17 4.94 15.02 -12.00
N HIS A 18 5.04 16.09 -12.75
CA HIS A 18 5.34 17.45 -12.28
C HIS A 18 4.36 18.51 -12.79
N ASP A 19 3.37 18.10 -13.58
CA ASP A 19 2.30 19.00 -14.01
C ASP A 19 1.31 19.28 -12.88
N ALA A 20 0.45 20.28 -13.04
CA ALA A 20 -0.59 20.56 -12.06
C ALA A 20 -1.58 19.41 -11.98
N TYR A 21 -1.81 18.90 -10.76
CA TYR A 21 -2.82 17.87 -10.54
C TYR A 21 -4.23 18.41 -10.80
N PRO A 22 -5.08 17.68 -11.53
CA PRO A 22 -6.46 18.07 -11.73
C PRO A 22 -7.20 18.08 -10.38
N ALA A 23 -8.12 19.02 -10.20
CA ALA A 23 -9.02 19.02 -9.06
C ALA A 23 -9.90 17.75 -9.10
N GLN A 24 -9.83 16.96 -8.06
CA GLN A 24 -10.62 15.73 -7.94
C GLN A 24 -11.03 15.50 -6.49
N GLN A 25 -12.19 14.89 -6.29
CA GLN A 25 -12.71 14.53 -4.98
C GLN A 25 -13.40 13.17 -5.05
N GLN A 26 -13.27 12.39 -3.99
CA GLN A 26 -13.99 11.12 -3.81
C GLN A 26 -14.63 11.12 -2.43
N GLU A 27 -15.77 10.47 -2.31
CA GLU A 27 -16.35 10.17 -1.00
C GLU A 27 -15.47 9.15 -0.25
N PRO A 28 -15.23 9.35 1.05
CA PRO A 28 -14.46 8.40 1.84
C PRO A 28 -15.13 7.01 1.98
N PRO A 29 -14.35 5.92 1.97
CA PRO A 29 -12.94 5.89 1.60
C PRO A 29 -12.78 6.05 0.09
N GLY A 30 -11.77 6.83 -0.34
CA GLY A 30 -11.45 6.97 -1.76
C GLY A 30 -10.80 5.70 -2.32
N LEU A 31 -10.96 5.47 -3.62
CA LEU A 31 -10.28 4.37 -4.32
C LEU A 31 -9.09 4.91 -5.13
N GLU A 32 -7.93 4.30 -4.98
CA GLU A 32 -6.73 4.65 -5.75
C GLU A 32 -6.95 4.47 -7.26
N SER A 33 -7.69 3.44 -7.64
CA SER A 33 -8.04 3.13 -9.03
C SER A 33 -8.81 4.24 -9.74
N ARG A 34 -9.41 5.19 -8.99
CA ARG A 34 -10.15 6.34 -9.52
C ARG A 34 -9.33 7.63 -9.55
N MET A 35 -8.12 7.63 -9.03
CA MET A 35 -7.25 8.82 -9.01
C MET A 35 -6.70 9.14 -10.41
N GLN A 36 -6.55 10.44 -10.70
CA GLN A 36 -5.99 10.96 -11.95
C GLN A 36 -4.95 12.06 -11.65
N PRO A 37 -3.67 11.88 -12.09
CA PRO A 37 -3.13 10.63 -12.59
C PRO A 37 -3.14 9.53 -11.54
N ARG A 38 -3.11 8.28 -11.96
CA ARG A 38 -2.97 7.17 -11.02
C ARG A 38 -1.61 7.26 -10.33
N PRO A 39 -1.54 7.10 -9.00
CA PRO A 39 -0.27 7.05 -8.29
C PRO A 39 0.66 5.95 -8.81
N ASP A 40 1.96 6.24 -8.90
CA ASP A 40 2.99 5.23 -9.11
C ASP A 40 3.36 4.61 -7.75
N THR A 41 3.01 3.36 -7.56
CA THR A 41 3.33 2.59 -6.35
C THR A 41 4.52 1.65 -6.55
N GLY A 42 5.30 1.85 -7.60
CA GLY A 42 6.43 1.00 -7.95
C GLY A 42 6.04 -0.28 -8.69
N GLU A 43 4.82 -0.37 -9.19
CA GLU A 43 4.26 -1.57 -9.84
C GLU A 43 5.12 -2.07 -10.99
N GLU A 44 5.66 -1.15 -11.81
CA GLU A 44 6.50 -1.49 -12.95
C GLU A 44 8.00 -1.29 -12.70
N SER A 45 8.33 -0.36 -11.81
CA SER A 45 9.71 0.12 -11.64
C SER A 45 10.49 -0.59 -10.54
N TYR A 46 9.85 -0.98 -9.42
CA TYR A 46 10.54 -1.60 -8.29
C TYR A 46 11.00 -3.03 -8.63
N ARG A 47 12.26 -3.33 -8.33
CA ARG A 47 12.86 -4.68 -8.46
C ARG A 47 13.42 -5.10 -7.12
N GLY A 48 12.96 -6.25 -6.60
CA GLY A 48 13.46 -6.83 -5.36
C GLY A 48 14.84 -7.48 -5.53
N HIS A 49 15.55 -7.54 -4.42
CA HIS A 49 16.88 -8.15 -4.32
C HIS A 49 16.97 -9.21 -3.20
N GLY A 50 15.80 -9.59 -2.64
CA GLY A 50 15.71 -10.61 -1.60
C GLY A 50 16.11 -10.15 -0.20
N ARG A 51 16.03 -8.84 0.09
CA ARG A 51 16.41 -8.26 1.40
C ARG A 51 15.49 -8.65 2.55
N LEU A 52 14.28 -9.09 2.24
CA LEU A 52 13.25 -9.50 3.22
C LEU A 52 12.86 -10.98 3.09
N LEU A 53 13.72 -11.80 2.52
CA LEU A 53 13.48 -13.24 2.40
C LEU A 53 13.09 -13.86 3.75
N GLY A 54 11.92 -14.53 3.78
CA GLY A 54 11.39 -15.22 4.96
C GLY A 54 10.85 -14.30 6.05
N ARG A 55 10.83 -12.96 5.83
CA ARG A 55 10.17 -12.02 6.72
C ARG A 55 8.65 -12.09 6.59
N LYS A 56 7.96 -11.74 7.66
CA LYS A 56 6.51 -11.81 7.79
C LYS A 56 5.98 -10.46 8.25
N ALA A 57 5.27 -9.76 7.37
CA ALA A 57 4.88 -8.38 7.62
C ALA A 57 3.35 -8.20 7.60
N LEU A 58 2.83 -7.40 8.55
CA LEU A 58 1.48 -6.85 8.50
C LEU A 58 1.55 -5.38 8.14
N ILE A 59 0.80 -4.97 7.12
CA ILE A 59 0.74 -3.60 6.61
C ILE A 59 -0.71 -3.12 6.75
N THR A 60 -0.93 -2.07 7.55
CA THR A 60 -2.26 -1.45 7.67
C THR A 60 -2.48 -0.42 6.57
N GLY A 61 -3.68 -0.40 5.95
CA GLY A 61 -3.97 0.44 4.78
C GLY A 61 -3.03 0.13 3.62
N GLY A 62 -2.77 -1.17 3.38
CA GLY A 62 -1.79 -1.62 2.40
C GLY A 62 -2.36 -1.86 0.99
N ASP A 63 -3.61 -1.56 0.76
CA ASP A 63 -4.32 -1.70 -0.52
C ASP A 63 -4.05 -0.55 -1.48
N SER A 64 -3.70 0.64 -0.95
CA SER A 64 -3.56 1.87 -1.74
C SER A 64 -2.39 2.75 -1.27
N GLY A 65 -2.00 3.71 -2.09
CA GLY A 65 -1.02 4.75 -1.79
C GLY A 65 0.31 4.23 -1.26
N ILE A 66 0.80 4.84 -0.19
CA ILE A 66 2.08 4.48 0.45
C ILE A 66 2.06 3.03 0.95
N GLY A 67 0.95 2.58 1.54
CA GLY A 67 0.81 1.21 2.03
C GLY A 67 0.93 0.18 0.92
N ARG A 68 0.31 0.44 -0.23
CA ARG A 68 0.43 -0.39 -1.44
C ARG A 68 1.86 -0.44 -1.96
N ALA A 69 2.54 0.70 -2.02
CA ALA A 69 3.94 0.75 -2.44
C ALA A 69 4.84 -0.09 -1.51
N VAL A 70 4.62 -0.01 -0.19
CA VAL A 70 5.32 -0.85 0.80
C VAL A 70 4.99 -2.33 0.59
N ALA A 71 3.71 -2.68 0.36
CA ALA A 71 3.30 -4.06 0.13
C ALA A 71 4.00 -4.66 -1.11
N ILE A 72 4.04 -3.92 -2.22
CA ILE A 72 4.73 -4.33 -3.45
C ILE A 72 6.23 -4.50 -3.20
N ALA A 73 6.87 -3.52 -2.56
CA ALA A 73 8.29 -3.58 -2.28
C ALA A 73 8.63 -4.78 -1.37
N PHE A 74 7.87 -5.00 -0.29
CA PHE A 74 8.12 -6.08 0.65
C PHE A 74 7.92 -7.45 0.01
N ALA A 75 6.85 -7.64 -0.77
CA ALA A 75 6.61 -8.87 -1.50
C ALA A 75 7.77 -9.18 -2.48
N ARG A 76 8.21 -8.19 -3.26
CA ARG A 76 9.32 -8.33 -4.21
C ARG A 76 10.67 -8.54 -3.53
N GLU A 77 10.83 -8.09 -2.30
CA GLU A 77 12.00 -8.39 -1.47
C GLU A 77 11.92 -9.77 -0.79
N GLY A 78 10.85 -10.53 -1.03
CA GLY A 78 10.70 -11.91 -0.57
C GLY A 78 10.01 -12.07 0.79
N ALA A 79 9.32 -11.05 1.29
CA ALA A 79 8.51 -11.18 2.50
C ALA A 79 7.14 -11.78 2.21
N ASP A 80 6.64 -12.62 3.12
CA ASP A 80 5.22 -12.94 3.20
C ASP A 80 4.48 -11.77 3.85
N ILE A 81 3.37 -11.31 3.26
CA ILE A 81 2.68 -10.12 3.71
C ILE A 81 1.19 -10.37 4.01
N ALA A 82 0.70 -9.70 5.04
CA ALA A 82 -0.72 -9.51 5.30
C ALA A 82 -1.06 -8.03 5.14
N VAL A 83 -2.14 -7.73 4.45
CA VAL A 83 -2.59 -6.37 4.16
C VAL A 83 -3.96 -6.16 4.76
N ASN A 84 -4.07 -5.18 5.67
CA ASN A 84 -5.35 -4.71 6.16
C ASN A 84 -5.84 -3.53 5.33
N TYR A 85 -7.15 -3.45 5.14
CA TYR A 85 -7.85 -2.41 4.38
C TYR A 85 -9.32 -2.33 4.83
N LEU A 86 -10.01 -1.22 4.56
CA LEU A 86 -11.45 -1.14 4.81
C LEU A 86 -12.23 -2.00 3.80
N PRO A 87 -13.32 -2.68 4.20
CA PRO A 87 -14.09 -3.53 3.30
C PRO A 87 -14.56 -2.84 2.01
N ALA A 88 -14.80 -1.53 2.06
CA ALA A 88 -15.19 -0.73 0.89
C ALA A 88 -14.05 -0.56 -0.15
N GLU A 89 -12.79 -0.75 0.25
CA GLU A 89 -11.60 -0.66 -0.59
C GLU A 89 -11.22 -2.02 -1.22
N GLN A 90 -12.11 -3.01 -1.14
CA GLN A 90 -11.91 -4.34 -1.75
C GLN A 90 -11.44 -4.32 -3.21
N PRO A 91 -11.88 -3.39 -4.10
CA PRO A 91 -11.37 -3.33 -5.46
C PRO A 91 -9.86 -3.08 -5.55
N ASP A 92 -9.31 -2.16 -4.74
CA ASP A 92 -7.88 -1.86 -4.72
C ASP A 92 -7.08 -3.02 -4.11
N ALA A 93 -7.57 -3.64 -3.04
CA ALA A 93 -6.98 -4.85 -2.46
C ALA A 93 -6.97 -6.03 -3.45
N ALA A 94 -8.04 -6.23 -4.23
CA ALA A 94 -8.10 -7.26 -5.26
C ALA A 94 -7.10 -6.98 -6.40
N SER A 95 -6.93 -5.72 -6.80
CA SER A 95 -5.93 -5.28 -7.77
C SER A 95 -4.51 -5.60 -7.29
N LEU A 96 -4.20 -5.33 -6.01
CA LEU A 96 -2.91 -5.67 -5.41
C LEU A 96 -2.67 -7.19 -5.44
N ARG A 97 -3.68 -8.00 -5.12
CA ARG A 97 -3.59 -9.47 -5.21
C ARG A 97 -3.24 -9.92 -6.62
N THR A 98 -3.95 -9.41 -7.62
CA THR A 98 -3.67 -9.74 -9.03
C THR A 98 -2.27 -9.34 -9.45
N LEU A 99 -1.78 -8.19 -8.99
CA LEU A 99 -0.43 -7.72 -9.27
C LEU A 99 0.65 -8.64 -8.69
N LEU A 100 0.45 -9.11 -7.46
CA LEU A 100 1.44 -9.93 -6.74
C LEU A 100 1.27 -11.43 -6.99
N ASP A 101 0.26 -11.83 -7.77
CA ASP A 101 0.06 -13.23 -8.13
C ASP A 101 1.25 -13.73 -8.97
N GLY A 102 1.86 -14.81 -8.54
CA GLY A 102 3.04 -15.38 -9.21
C GLY A 102 4.39 -14.74 -8.84
N GLU A 103 4.44 -13.72 -7.99
CA GLU A 103 5.72 -13.12 -7.53
C GLU A 103 6.43 -13.96 -6.42
N GLY A 104 5.84 -15.08 -6.02
CA GLY A 104 6.45 -16.05 -5.08
C GLY A 104 6.24 -15.73 -3.60
N SER A 105 5.76 -14.56 -3.24
CA SER A 105 5.43 -14.16 -1.88
C SER A 105 3.97 -14.46 -1.55
N ARG A 106 3.70 -14.83 -0.29
CA ARG A 106 2.33 -15.03 0.20
C ARG A 106 1.68 -13.69 0.50
N LEU A 107 0.50 -13.44 -0.10
CA LEU A 107 -0.35 -12.29 0.23
C LEU A 107 -1.63 -12.74 0.92
N THR A 108 -1.88 -12.23 2.12
CA THR A 108 -3.12 -12.41 2.87
C THR A 108 -3.87 -11.08 2.97
N LEU A 109 -5.14 -11.04 2.54
CA LEU A 109 -5.99 -9.86 2.61
C LEU A 109 -6.88 -9.94 3.86
N LEU A 110 -6.84 -8.91 4.70
CA LEU A 110 -7.50 -8.84 6.00
C LEU A 110 -8.41 -7.59 6.08
N PRO A 111 -9.65 -7.67 5.57
CA PRO A 111 -10.58 -6.56 5.67
C PRO A 111 -10.96 -6.28 7.13
N GLY A 112 -11.00 -4.99 7.50
CA GLY A 112 -11.44 -4.58 8.84
C GLY A 112 -11.12 -3.13 9.14
N ASP A 113 -12.01 -2.53 9.94
CA ASP A 113 -11.87 -1.16 10.43
C ASP A 113 -10.98 -1.16 11.69
N LEU A 114 -9.95 -0.32 11.68
CA LEU A 114 -9.00 -0.18 12.79
C LEU A 114 -9.49 0.79 13.89
N SER A 115 -10.61 1.46 13.69
CA SER A 115 -11.26 2.23 14.75
C SER A 115 -11.92 1.33 15.82
N ASP A 116 -12.11 0.05 15.52
CA ASP A 116 -12.64 -0.96 16.44
C ASP A 116 -11.52 -1.83 17.02
N GLU A 117 -11.39 -1.83 18.35
CA GLU A 117 -10.37 -2.61 19.05
C GLU A 117 -10.46 -4.12 18.77
N GLN A 118 -11.67 -4.66 18.71
CA GLN A 118 -11.85 -6.09 18.44
C GLN A 118 -11.38 -6.46 17.04
N SER A 119 -11.64 -5.58 16.06
CA SER A 119 -11.14 -5.70 14.70
C SER A 119 -9.61 -5.68 14.67
N CYS A 120 -8.97 -4.74 15.38
CA CYS A 120 -7.50 -4.68 15.48
C CYS A 120 -6.91 -5.99 16.03
N ARG A 121 -7.47 -6.49 17.13
CA ARG A 121 -7.02 -7.76 17.75
C ARG A 121 -7.22 -8.95 16.81
N ARG A 122 -8.34 -8.99 16.09
CA ARG A 122 -8.63 -10.03 15.09
C ARG A 122 -7.63 -9.98 13.94
N ILE A 123 -7.38 -8.80 13.36
CA ILE A 123 -6.47 -8.63 12.23
C ILE A 123 -5.06 -9.11 12.58
N VAL A 124 -4.53 -8.71 13.73
CA VAL A 124 -3.20 -9.17 14.18
C VAL A 124 -3.16 -10.68 14.35
N ARG A 125 -4.15 -11.27 15.04
CA ARG A 125 -4.24 -12.72 15.23
C ARG A 125 -4.31 -13.48 13.92
N ASP A 126 -5.13 -13.00 12.99
CA ASP A 126 -5.34 -13.62 11.68
C ASP A 126 -4.09 -13.48 10.78
N ALA A 127 -3.38 -12.35 10.86
CA ALA A 127 -2.08 -12.16 10.21
C ALA A 127 -1.05 -13.18 10.73
N VAL A 128 -0.88 -13.28 12.05
CA VAL A 128 0.05 -14.24 12.69
C VAL A 128 -0.26 -15.68 12.28
N ARG A 129 -1.55 -16.04 12.23
CA ARG A 129 -1.98 -17.38 11.80
C ARG A 129 -1.69 -17.64 10.33
N ALA A 130 -2.03 -16.67 9.45
CA ALA A 130 -1.90 -16.84 8.00
C ALA A 130 -0.44 -16.88 7.55
N LEU A 131 0.42 -16.12 8.20
CA LEU A 131 1.84 -16.02 7.89
C LEU A 131 2.72 -16.99 8.69
N ASP A 132 2.13 -17.71 9.68
CA ASP A 132 2.87 -18.53 10.62
C ASP A 132 3.92 -17.74 11.42
N GLY A 133 3.52 -16.57 11.91
CA GLY A 133 4.33 -15.62 12.67
C GLY A 133 4.17 -14.18 12.17
N LEU A 134 4.81 -13.24 12.85
CA LEU A 134 4.83 -11.83 12.48
C LEU A 134 6.10 -11.19 13.07
N ASP A 135 6.94 -10.61 12.24
CA ASP A 135 8.17 -9.94 12.67
C ASP A 135 8.23 -8.46 12.29
N THR A 136 7.38 -8.02 11.40
CA THR A 136 7.34 -6.63 10.92
C THR A 136 5.91 -6.10 10.94
N LEU A 137 5.73 -4.90 11.48
CA LEU A 137 4.45 -4.19 11.49
C LEU A 137 4.62 -2.80 10.87
N VAL A 138 3.85 -2.51 9.82
CA VAL A 138 3.79 -1.20 9.16
C VAL A 138 2.48 -0.53 9.52
N LEU A 139 2.53 0.48 10.39
CA LEU A 139 1.39 1.28 10.79
C LEU A 139 1.23 2.45 9.81
N ASN A 140 0.51 2.22 8.72
CA ASN A 140 0.31 3.18 7.63
C ASN A 140 -1.12 3.71 7.56
N ALA A 141 -2.11 2.89 7.91
CA ALA A 141 -3.50 3.34 7.87
C ALA A 141 -3.71 4.62 8.67
N GLY A 142 -4.44 5.55 8.09
CA GLY A 142 -4.76 6.82 8.74
C GLY A 142 -5.95 7.50 8.08
N THR A 143 -6.59 8.40 8.80
CA THR A 143 -7.61 9.30 8.27
C THR A 143 -7.25 10.73 8.63
N GLN A 144 -7.58 11.67 7.76
CA GLN A 144 -7.32 13.08 7.98
C GLN A 144 -8.63 13.86 7.96
N HIS A 145 -8.83 14.68 8.97
CA HIS A 145 -9.94 15.62 9.03
C HIS A 145 -9.42 17.03 8.82
N ALA A 146 -9.87 17.68 7.75
CA ALA A 146 -9.54 19.07 7.51
C ALA A 146 -10.35 19.96 8.46
N VAL A 147 -9.66 20.72 9.29
CA VAL A 147 -10.29 21.74 10.17
C VAL A 147 -9.84 23.12 9.71
N LYS A 148 -10.80 24.03 9.52
CA LYS A 148 -10.48 25.39 9.04
C LYS A 148 -9.75 26.24 10.07
N GLU A 149 -10.00 25.99 11.36
CA GLU A 149 -9.41 26.75 12.45
C GLU A 149 -8.76 25.82 13.48
N ILE A 150 -7.55 26.14 13.88
CA ILE A 150 -6.76 25.33 14.81
C ILE A 150 -7.46 25.13 16.16
N ALA A 151 -8.27 26.11 16.58
CA ALA A 151 -9.07 26.01 17.80
C ALA A 151 -10.14 24.91 17.80
N HIS A 152 -10.46 24.35 16.64
CA HIS A 152 -11.42 23.27 16.47
C HIS A 152 -10.75 21.88 16.40
N LEU A 153 -9.44 21.79 16.55
CA LEU A 153 -8.73 20.53 16.72
C LEU A 153 -8.97 20.02 18.15
N SER A 154 -9.63 18.87 18.26
CA SER A 154 -9.85 18.15 19.51
C SER A 154 -8.83 17.04 19.70
#